data_a18542ba1dee24ae6ea40557254de403
#
_entry.id   a18542ba1dee24ae6ea40557254de403
#
_cell.length_a   1.000
_cell.length_b   1.000
_cell.length_c   1.000
_cell.angle_alpha   90.00
_cell.angle_beta   90.00
_cell.angle_gamma   90.00
#
_symmetry.space_group_name_H-M   'P 1'
#
loop_
_entity.id
_entity.type
_entity.pdbx_description
1 polymer ?
#
loop_
_entity_poly.entity_id
_entity_poly.type
_entity_poly.pdbx_seq_one_letter_code
_entity_poly.pdbx_strand_id
1 'polypeptide(L)'
;MKKIIIISIIIGIVIIGSVILVNSNQGVEEEVTETVEETVEERWERERVTSGPFSIDKSQYNLGDKIFISVSDISENQKGQMIFFRQVDSTMWKEYITIDYDGQQKNQFNLYFEPQLSQIKNICSTNEIVGPWMVKFVGTEFADINFELLNQTNSWDKRTFDPVC
;
A
#
# COMPACT_ATOMS: atom_id res chain seq x y z
N MET A 1 -32.45 -50.34 0.93
CA MET A 1 -33.41 -49.25 1.12
C MET A 1 -32.62 -47.98 1.41
N LYS A 2 -32.51 -47.10 0.41
CA LYS A 2 -31.77 -45.84 0.51
C LYS A 2 -32.73 -44.73 0.94
N LYS A 3 -32.49 -44.13 2.10
CA LYS A 3 -33.23 -42.94 2.54
C LYS A 3 -32.61 -41.70 1.95
N ILE A 4 -33.32 -41.05 1.05
CA ILE A 4 -32.97 -39.75 0.49
C ILE A 4 -33.48 -38.72 1.47
N ILE A 5 -32.57 -37.94 2.05
CA ILE A 5 -32.90 -36.75 2.87
C ILE A 5 -32.94 -35.56 1.93
N ILE A 6 -34.17 -35.06 1.69
CA ILE A 6 -34.39 -33.82 0.94
C ILE A 6 -34.30 -32.68 1.97
N ILE A 7 -33.25 -31.88 1.85
CA ILE A 7 -33.15 -30.64 2.62
C ILE A 7 -33.86 -29.55 1.83
N SER A 8 -35.03 -29.16 2.30
CA SER A 8 -35.79 -28.04 1.77
C SER A 8 -35.17 -26.74 2.25
N ILE A 9 -34.56 -26.00 1.33
CA ILE A 9 -34.09 -24.60 1.58
C ILE A 9 -35.32 -23.72 1.45
N ILE A 10 -35.83 -23.22 2.56
CA ILE A 10 -36.86 -22.19 2.60
C ILE A 10 -36.20 -20.83 2.39
N ILE A 11 -36.33 -20.31 1.17
CA ILE A 11 -35.97 -18.94 0.88
C ILE A 11 -37.14 -18.06 1.30
N GLY A 12 -37.02 -17.42 2.45
CA GLY A 12 -38.02 -16.45 2.93
C GLY A 12 -37.83 -15.12 2.20
N ILE A 13 -38.61 -14.88 1.15
CA ILE A 13 -38.69 -13.55 0.53
C ILE A 13 -39.63 -12.71 1.40
N VAL A 14 -39.09 -11.82 2.20
CA VAL A 14 -39.84 -10.79 2.90
C VAL A 14 -40.14 -9.66 1.89
N ILE A 15 -41.33 -9.69 1.31
CA ILE A 15 -41.85 -8.58 0.51
C ILE A 15 -42.43 -7.57 1.50
N ILE A 16 -41.70 -6.53 1.79
CA ILE A 16 -42.20 -5.35 2.50
C ILE A 16 -42.94 -4.49 1.47
N GLY A 17 -44.27 -4.63 1.44
CA GLY A 17 -45.12 -3.76 0.64
C GLY A 17 -45.18 -2.37 1.22
N SER A 18 -44.47 -1.45 0.64
CA SER A 18 -44.61 0.00 0.93
C SER A 18 -45.77 0.54 0.09
N VAL A 19 -46.83 0.92 0.75
CA VAL A 19 -47.93 1.71 0.16
C VAL A 19 -47.40 3.07 -0.20
N ILE A 20 -47.22 3.33 -1.49
CA ILE A 20 -46.87 4.66 -1.99
C ILE A 20 -48.16 5.46 -2.16
N LEU A 21 -48.42 6.38 -1.27
CA LEU A 21 -49.39 7.47 -1.50
C LEU A 21 -48.78 8.41 -2.54
N VAL A 22 -49.28 8.32 -3.75
CA VAL A 22 -48.96 9.25 -4.83
C VAL A 22 -49.56 10.61 -4.49
N ASN A 23 -48.71 11.55 -4.09
CA ASN A 23 -49.04 12.94 -4.10
C ASN A 23 -48.20 13.64 -5.16
N SER A 24 -48.84 13.98 -6.27
CA SER A 24 -48.21 14.61 -7.43
C SER A 24 -47.76 16.02 -7.07
N ASN A 25 -46.43 16.25 -7.04
CA ASN A 25 -45.82 17.52 -7.39
C ASN A 25 -44.36 17.35 -7.79
N GLN A 26 -44.11 17.68 -9.04
CA GLN A 26 -42.86 18.12 -9.69
C GLN A 26 -41.52 17.50 -9.26
N GLY A 27 -40.91 16.90 -10.23
CA GLY A 27 -39.60 16.32 -10.34
C GLY A 27 -38.41 17.02 -9.70
N VAL A 28 -37.76 16.24 -8.94
CA VAL A 28 -36.30 16.22 -8.82
C VAL A 28 -35.94 14.74 -8.82
N GLU A 29 -35.34 14.23 -9.86
CA GLU A 29 -34.65 12.95 -9.84
C GLU A 29 -33.45 13.12 -8.92
N GLU A 30 -33.58 12.75 -7.65
CA GLU A 30 -32.45 12.50 -6.78
C GLU A 30 -31.79 11.20 -7.27
N GLU A 31 -30.73 11.35 -8.02
CA GLU A 31 -29.81 10.28 -8.32
C GLU A 31 -29.20 9.83 -6.98
N VAL A 32 -29.75 8.75 -6.41
CA VAL A 32 -29.18 8.11 -5.24
C VAL A 32 -27.85 7.51 -5.67
N THR A 33 -26.79 8.29 -5.54
CA THR A 33 -25.42 7.79 -5.67
C THR A 33 -25.18 6.86 -4.47
N GLU A 34 -25.33 5.57 -4.71
CA GLU A 34 -24.97 4.53 -3.75
C GLU A 34 -23.45 4.63 -3.55
N THR A 35 -23.03 5.36 -2.53
CA THR A 35 -21.64 5.39 -2.09
C THR A 35 -21.34 4.01 -1.51
N VAL A 36 -20.73 3.15 -2.32
CA VAL A 36 -20.15 1.90 -1.84
C VAL A 36 -19.02 2.27 -0.89
N GLU A 37 -19.23 2.06 0.40
CA GLU A 37 -18.16 2.21 1.39
C GLU A 37 -17.12 1.13 1.15
N GLU A 38 -15.98 1.52 0.58
CA GLU A 38 -14.84 0.64 0.37
C GLU A 38 -14.30 0.15 1.72
N THR A 39 -14.11 -1.13 1.85
CA THR A 39 -13.50 -1.72 3.05
C THR A 39 -12.02 -1.35 3.15
N VAL A 40 -11.47 -1.36 4.37
CA VAL A 40 -10.03 -1.10 4.60
C VAL A 40 -9.17 -2.12 3.85
N GLU A 41 -9.62 -3.37 3.76
CA GLU A 41 -8.93 -4.47 3.07
C GLU A 41 -8.85 -4.21 1.55
N GLU A 42 -9.97 -3.84 0.93
CA GLU A 42 -10.03 -3.49 -0.50
C GLU A 42 -9.13 -2.30 -0.85
N ARG A 43 -9.07 -1.31 0.04
CA ARG A 43 -8.16 -0.17 -0.12
C ARG A 43 -6.71 -0.59 -0.08
N TRP A 44 -6.31 -1.43 0.87
CA TRP A 44 -4.94 -1.92 0.97
C TRP A 44 -4.51 -2.75 -0.24
N GLU A 45 -5.39 -3.62 -0.74
CA GLU A 45 -5.11 -4.39 -1.95
C GLU A 45 -4.92 -3.49 -3.18
N ARG A 46 -5.70 -2.42 -3.29
CA ARG A 46 -5.62 -1.47 -4.41
C ARG A 46 -4.36 -0.60 -4.35
N GLU A 47 -3.92 -0.20 -3.17
CA GLU A 47 -2.77 0.69 -2.99
C GLU A 47 -1.43 -0.04 -3.04
N ARG A 48 -1.44 -1.34 -2.79
CA ARG A 48 -0.24 -2.18 -2.75
C ARG A 48 0.47 -2.24 -4.11
N VAL A 49 1.79 -2.03 -4.10
CA VAL A 49 2.64 -2.19 -5.28
C VAL A 49 3.49 -3.44 -5.12
N THR A 50 3.45 -4.33 -6.10
CA THR A 50 4.11 -5.65 -6.04
C THR A 50 5.09 -5.86 -7.17
N SER A 51 6.15 -6.61 -6.90
CA SER A 51 7.11 -7.12 -7.88
C SER A 51 7.64 -8.49 -7.43
N GLY A 52 7.21 -9.54 -8.11
CA GLY A 52 7.48 -10.90 -7.67
C GLY A 52 7.00 -11.16 -6.24
N PRO A 53 7.83 -11.68 -5.35
CA PRO A 53 7.48 -11.95 -3.96
C PRO A 53 7.50 -10.69 -3.06
N PHE A 54 7.91 -9.54 -3.60
CA PHE A 54 8.06 -8.29 -2.86
C PHE A 54 6.86 -7.38 -3.05
N SER A 55 6.43 -6.73 -1.99
CA SER A 55 5.41 -5.69 -2.06
C SER A 55 5.65 -4.58 -1.06
N ILE A 56 5.21 -3.37 -1.41
CA ILE A 56 5.06 -2.25 -0.49
C ILE A 56 3.58 -1.92 -0.33
N ASP A 57 3.20 -1.42 0.83
CA ASP A 57 1.79 -1.22 1.20
C ASP A 57 1.07 -0.14 0.38
N LYS A 58 1.79 0.84 -0.17
CA LYS A 58 1.21 1.90 -1.02
C LYS A 58 2.28 2.54 -1.91
N SER A 59 1.83 3.30 -2.90
CA SER A 59 2.71 4.00 -3.85
C SER A 59 3.05 5.43 -3.43
N GLN A 60 2.38 6.00 -2.43
CA GLN A 60 2.61 7.35 -1.93
C GLN A 60 2.64 7.38 -0.41
N TYR A 61 3.58 8.10 0.15
CA TYR A 61 3.81 8.25 1.59
C TYR A 61 3.96 9.72 1.97
N ASN A 62 3.51 10.07 3.15
CA ASN A 62 3.78 11.38 3.75
C ASN A 62 5.11 11.36 4.52
N LEU A 63 5.66 12.54 4.80
CA LEU A 63 6.78 12.66 5.73
C LEU A 63 6.41 12.06 7.09
N GLY A 64 7.29 11.21 7.61
CA GLY A 64 7.07 10.48 8.86
C GLY A 64 6.30 9.18 8.73
N ASP A 65 5.81 8.84 7.53
CA ASP A 65 5.21 7.52 7.29
C ASP A 65 6.27 6.43 7.32
N LYS A 66 5.85 5.26 7.78
CA LYS A 66 6.62 4.04 7.67
C LYS A 66 6.28 3.35 6.36
N ILE A 67 7.29 2.98 5.60
CA ILE A 67 7.17 2.17 4.40
C ILE A 67 7.21 0.72 4.83
N PHE A 68 6.08 0.01 4.70
CA PHE A 68 5.99 -1.40 5.01
C PHE A 68 6.32 -2.23 3.77
N ILE A 69 7.22 -3.18 3.96
CA ILE A 69 7.64 -4.12 2.94
C ILE A 69 7.22 -5.51 3.39
N SER A 70 6.45 -6.18 2.56
CA SER A 70 6.11 -7.59 2.73
C SER A 70 6.84 -8.43 1.70
N VAL A 71 7.41 -9.51 2.16
CA VAL A 71 8.10 -10.47 1.31
C VAL A 71 7.49 -11.84 1.55
N SER A 72 7.02 -12.48 0.50
CA SER A 72 6.35 -13.78 0.57
C SER A 72 6.89 -14.72 -0.52
N ASP A 73 7.00 -15.99 -0.15
CA ASP A 73 7.30 -17.08 -1.10
C ASP A 73 8.60 -16.91 -1.91
N ILE A 74 9.65 -16.34 -1.29
CA ILE A 74 10.98 -16.37 -1.88
C ILE A 74 11.45 -17.84 -1.96
N SER A 75 11.86 -18.25 -3.14
CA SER A 75 12.44 -19.59 -3.34
C SER A 75 13.75 -19.75 -2.54
N GLU A 76 14.00 -20.94 -2.02
CA GLU A 76 15.22 -21.27 -1.26
C GLU A 76 16.52 -20.94 -2.01
N ASN A 77 16.47 -20.93 -3.34
CA ASN A 77 17.62 -20.62 -4.19
C ASN A 77 17.81 -19.13 -4.45
N GLN A 78 16.84 -18.28 -4.04
CA GLN A 78 16.89 -16.84 -4.27
C GLN A 78 17.60 -16.13 -3.14
N LYS A 79 18.69 -15.45 -3.50
CA LYS A 79 19.46 -14.57 -2.63
C LYS A 79 19.73 -13.27 -3.36
N GLY A 80 19.73 -12.16 -2.65
CA GLY A 80 20.00 -10.87 -3.25
C GLY A 80 19.82 -9.71 -2.28
N GLN A 81 19.60 -8.55 -2.86
CA GLN A 81 19.46 -7.31 -2.12
C GLN A 81 18.28 -6.52 -2.64
N MET A 82 17.53 -5.92 -1.71
CA MET A 82 16.60 -4.83 -1.98
C MET A 82 17.35 -3.53 -1.70
N ILE A 83 17.55 -2.71 -2.72
CA ILE A 83 18.23 -1.43 -2.58
C ILE A 83 17.21 -0.31 -2.81
N PHE A 84 17.03 0.52 -1.81
CA PHE A 84 16.16 1.68 -1.86
C PHE A 84 16.96 2.90 -2.30
N PHE A 85 16.51 3.52 -3.37
CA PHE A 85 17.09 4.73 -3.92
C PHE A 85 16.13 5.90 -3.77
N ARG A 86 16.68 7.07 -3.46
CA ARG A 86 15.96 8.34 -3.58
C ARG A 86 16.49 9.11 -4.79
N GLN A 87 15.61 9.82 -5.47
CA GLN A 87 16.02 10.73 -6.54
C GLN A 87 16.62 12.00 -5.93
N VAL A 88 17.77 12.42 -6.42
CA VAL A 88 18.47 13.65 -5.94
C VAL A 88 18.30 14.78 -6.95
N ASP A 89 18.27 14.43 -8.24
CA ASP A 89 17.94 15.34 -9.33
C ASP A 89 17.27 14.55 -10.47
N SER A 90 16.94 15.18 -11.57
CA SER A 90 16.20 14.57 -12.69
C SER A 90 16.85 13.30 -13.27
N THR A 91 18.13 13.08 -13.02
CA THR A 91 18.90 11.96 -13.61
C THR A 91 19.65 11.13 -12.57
N MET A 92 19.82 11.64 -11.36
CA MET A 92 20.66 11.01 -10.35
C MET A 92 19.86 10.40 -9.22
N TRP A 93 20.13 9.13 -8.96
CA TRP A 93 19.61 8.35 -7.85
C TRP A 93 20.72 8.08 -6.83
N LYS A 94 20.39 8.20 -5.56
CA LYS A 94 21.31 7.89 -4.46
C LYS A 94 20.74 6.80 -3.58
N GLU A 95 21.57 5.82 -3.29
CA GLU A 95 21.21 4.76 -2.35
C GLU A 95 20.91 5.36 -0.96
N TYR A 96 19.82 4.85 -0.36
CA TYR A 96 19.41 5.21 0.98
C TYR A 96 19.63 4.07 1.98
N ILE A 97 19.18 2.85 1.64
CA ILE A 97 19.35 1.66 2.46
C ILE A 97 19.38 0.42 1.56
N THR A 98 20.19 -0.55 1.97
CA THR A 98 20.25 -1.89 1.35
C THR A 98 19.83 -2.94 2.38
N ILE A 99 19.00 -3.88 1.98
CA ILE A 99 18.46 -4.97 2.79
C ILE A 99 18.74 -6.28 2.06
N ASP A 100 19.55 -7.14 2.68
CA ASP A 100 19.84 -8.46 2.15
C ASP A 100 18.65 -9.41 2.39
N TYR A 101 18.42 -10.32 1.45
CA TYR A 101 17.47 -11.42 1.61
C TYR A 101 18.07 -12.74 1.16
N ASP A 102 17.64 -13.81 1.83
CA ASP A 102 18.09 -15.18 1.56
C ASP A 102 16.91 -16.12 1.82
N GLY A 103 16.31 -16.64 0.74
CA GLY A 103 15.16 -17.54 0.81
C GLY A 103 15.45 -18.85 1.55
N GLN A 104 16.72 -19.29 1.62
CA GLN A 104 17.12 -20.46 2.39
C GLN A 104 17.00 -20.19 3.90
N GLN A 105 17.29 -18.96 4.34
CA GLN A 105 17.19 -18.59 5.75
C GLN A 105 15.77 -18.22 6.11
N LYS A 106 15.08 -17.50 5.24
CA LYS A 106 13.74 -16.99 5.49
C LYS A 106 13.01 -16.72 4.19
N ASN A 107 11.99 -17.51 3.91
CA ASN A 107 11.20 -17.41 2.68
C ASN A 107 10.06 -16.38 2.75
N GLN A 108 9.71 -15.92 3.95
CA GLN A 108 8.65 -14.93 4.18
C GLN A 108 9.01 -14.03 5.36
N PHE A 109 8.88 -12.72 5.18
CA PHE A 109 9.10 -11.75 6.26
C PHE A 109 8.48 -10.40 5.95
N ASN A 110 8.25 -9.62 7.00
CA ASN A 110 7.82 -8.24 6.92
C ASN A 110 8.87 -7.36 7.60
N LEU A 111 9.08 -6.19 7.04
CA LEU A 111 9.94 -5.17 7.63
C LEU A 111 9.37 -3.78 7.32
N TYR A 112 9.87 -2.78 7.99
CA TYR A 112 9.56 -1.40 7.67
C TYR A 112 10.78 -0.51 7.92
N PHE A 113 10.82 0.61 7.22
CA PHE A 113 11.72 1.71 7.55
C PHE A 113 10.99 3.04 7.35
N GLU A 114 11.54 4.08 7.94
CA GLU A 114 11.04 5.44 7.81
C GLU A 114 12.16 6.31 7.22
N PRO A 115 11.94 6.98 6.08
CA PRO A 115 12.87 7.96 5.56
C PRO A 115 13.06 9.10 6.57
N GLN A 116 14.31 9.36 6.96
CA GLN A 116 14.64 10.35 7.98
C GLN A 116 15.77 11.27 7.53
N LEU A 117 15.76 12.48 8.06
CA LEU A 117 16.90 13.40 7.97
C LEU A 117 18.09 12.81 8.75
N SER A 118 19.28 12.92 8.21
CA SER A 118 20.49 12.33 8.81
C SER A 118 21.75 13.01 8.34
N GLN A 119 22.48 13.65 9.24
CA GLN A 119 23.81 14.22 8.97
C GLN A 119 24.78 13.16 8.43
N ILE A 120 24.73 11.94 8.98
CA ILE A 120 25.61 10.83 8.57
C ILE A 120 25.37 10.44 7.11
N LYS A 121 24.14 10.52 6.64
CA LYS A 121 23.76 10.21 5.25
C LYS A 121 23.85 11.45 4.34
N ASN A 122 24.23 12.61 4.85
CA ASN A 122 24.16 13.90 4.17
C ASN A 122 22.75 14.16 3.62
N ILE A 123 21.75 14.04 4.48
CA ILE A 123 20.35 14.35 4.23
C ILE A 123 19.93 15.38 5.26
N CYS A 124 20.08 16.65 4.90
CA CYS A 124 19.97 17.74 5.84
C CYS A 124 18.58 18.34 5.95
N SER A 125 17.79 18.22 4.88
CA SER A 125 16.46 18.82 4.79
C SER A 125 15.44 17.88 4.15
N THR A 126 14.15 18.17 4.32
CA THR A 126 13.06 17.40 3.73
C THR A 126 13.12 17.36 2.21
N ASN A 127 13.56 18.42 1.56
CA ASN A 127 13.69 18.47 0.11
C ASN A 127 14.64 17.40 -0.45
N GLU A 128 15.47 16.80 0.40
CA GLU A 128 16.38 15.75 -0.01
C GLU A 128 15.79 14.33 0.09
N ILE A 129 14.67 14.19 0.77
CA ILE A 129 13.95 12.90 0.88
C ILE A 129 12.60 12.91 0.18
N VAL A 130 11.99 14.07 -0.02
CA VAL A 130 10.73 14.24 -0.75
C VAL A 130 10.95 14.00 -2.25
N GLY A 131 9.96 13.39 -2.89
CA GLY A 131 9.96 13.10 -4.32
C GLY A 131 10.03 11.61 -4.63
N PRO A 132 10.47 11.26 -5.86
CA PRO A 132 10.48 9.87 -6.33
C PRO A 132 11.49 8.98 -5.60
N TRP A 133 11.06 7.78 -5.33
CA TRP A 133 11.85 6.68 -4.77
C TRP A 133 11.70 5.43 -5.61
N MET A 134 12.69 4.55 -5.54
CA MET A 134 12.72 3.29 -6.27
C MET A 134 13.36 2.19 -5.44
N VAL A 135 12.78 0.99 -5.50
CA VAL A 135 13.39 -0.23 -4.95
C VAL A 135 13.90 -1.07 -6.10
N LYS A 136 15.20 -1.38 -6.10
CA LYS A 136 15.81 -2.33 -7.03
C LYS A 136 16.06 -3.66 -6.34
N PHE A 137 15.86 -4.73 -7.08
CA PHE A 137 16.10 -6.09 -6.64
C PHE A 137 17.35 -6.64 -7.34
N VAL A 138 18.48 -6.64 -6.62
CA VAL A 138 19.73 -7.15 -7.15
C VAL A 138 19.82 -8.66 -6.93
N GLY A 139 20.21 -9.38 -7.97
CA GLY A 139 20.26 -10.86 -7.96
C GLY A 139 19.00 -11.54 -8.49
N THR A 140 18.04 -10.77 -8.99
CA THR A 140 16.80 -11.26 -9.62
C THR A 140 16.44 -10.44 -10.86
N GLU A 141 15.44 -10.92 -11.63
CA GLU A 141 14.88 -10.22 -12.78
C GLU A 141 13.56 -9.50 -12.45
N PHE A 142 13.26 -9.28 -11.15
CA PHE A 142 12.05 -8.59 -10.75
C PHE A 142 12.12 -7.11 -11.15
N ALA A 143 10.98 -6.59 -11.60
CA ALA A 143 10.86 -5.17 -11.94
C ALA A 143 11.07 -4.27 -10.72
N ASP A 144 11.63 -3.09 -10.95
CA ASP A 144 11.78 -2.09 -9.90
C ASP A 144 10.38 -1.66 -9.37
N ILE A 145 10.27 -1.42 -8.07
CA ILE A 145 9.08 -0.81 -7.47
C ILE A 145 9.34 0.69 -7.31
N ASN A 146 8.45 1.50 -7.87
CA ASN A 146 8.51 2.95 -7.72
C ASN A 146 7.44 3.44 -6.75
N PHE A 147 7.79 4.42 -5.92
CA PHE A 147 6.88 5.11 -5.01
C PHE A 147 7.33 6.56 -4.81
N GLU A 148 6.53 7.34 -4.11
CA GLU A 148 6.79 8.76 -3.89
C GLU A 148 6.65 9.12 -2.40
N LEU A 149 7.57 9.97 -1.92
CA LEU A 149 7.44 10.62 -0.62
C LEU A 149 6.95 12.05 -0.83
N LEU A 150 5.76 12.36 -0.33
CA LEU A 150 5.11 13.65 -0.47
C LEU A 150 5.64 14.65 0.58
N ASN A 151 5.68 15.93 0.21
CA ASN A 151 6.00 17.01 1.17
C ASN A 151 4.76 17.37 2.02
N GLN A 152 4.22 16.38 2.70
CA GLN A 152 3.05 16.50 3.56
C GLN A 152 3.27 15.68 4.82
N THR A 153 2.72 16.12 5.93
CA THR A 153 2.72 15.38 7.20
C THR A 153 1.30 14.99 7.56
N ASN A 154 1.14 13.85 8.20
CA ASN A 154 -0.16 13.46 8.72
C ASN A 154 -0.60 14.40 9.86
N SER A 155 -1.88 14.71 9.94
CA SER A 155 -2.43 15.63 10.96
C SER A 155 -2.20 15.18 12.41
N TRP A 156 -1.97 13.89 12.63
CA TRP A 156 -1.66 13.30 13.92
C TRP A 156 -0.15 13.31 14.27
N ASP A 157 0.72 13.51 13.26
CA ASP A 157 2.17 13.58 13.47
C ASP A 157 2.56 15.00 13.85
N LYS A 158 3.04 15.16 15.07
CA LYS A 158 3.48 16.45 15.63
C LYS A 158 4.98 16.68 15.50
N ARG A 159 5.70 15.76 14.82
CA ARG A 159 7.14 15.91 14.65
C ARG A 159 7.44 17.10 13.74
N THR A 160 8.51 17.80 14.05
CA THR A 160 9.08 18.82 13.17
C THR A 160 10.17 18.17 12.31
N PHE A 161 10.23 18.58 11.07
CA PHE A 161 11.27 18.14 10.14
C PHE A 161 12.24 19.28 9.85
N ASP A 162 12.72 19.90 10.92
CA ASP A 162 13.69 21.00 10.83
C ASP A 162 15.01 20.48 10.26
N PRO A 163 15.72 21.31 9.46
CA PRO A 163 17.03 20.94 8.94
C PRO A 163 17.99 20.53 10.05
N VAL A 164 18.78 19.45 9.80
CA VAL A 164 19.67 18.85 10.82
C VAL A 164 21.15 19.14 10.59
N CYS A 165 21.48 19.90 9.52
CA CYS A 165 22.88 20.32 9.25
C CYS A 165 23.06 21.86 9.33
#